data_1362946b0535ba8585c3b70513b04da8
#
_entry.id   1362946b0535ba8585c3b70513b04da8
#
_cell.length_a   1.000
_cell.length_b   1.000
_cell.length_c   1.000
_cell.angle_alpha   90.00
_cell.angle_beta   90.00
_cell.angle_gamma   90.00
#
_symmetry.space_group_name_H-M   'P 1'
#
loop_
_entity.id
_entity.type
_entity.pdbx_description
1 polymer ?
#
loop_
_entity_poly.entity_id
_entity_poly.type
_entity_poly.pdbx_seq_one_letter_code
_entity_poly.pdbx_strand_id
1 'polypeptide(L)'
;MIAVSFLAGGRLWLLLIVVAMGGLYAASQVARQKHVVSFTNLDLLDSLAPKRPGWRRHLVAGCYLAAAVFGVIAIARPVDRRLEQTESGGRIMLVFDVSLSMEATDVDPNRLDAAKQAGEDFVNSVDDNIEVGLISFNGTVNVRLTPTLDHRGVKQAIQALQLGEGTAIGDALAAATDVLGPPDAKHPDQPSGAIVLLSDGETTVGRATAAGAQVAAGAKLPVYSIAFGTAGGTVIDPNTGDTVPVPVNNAELSATATTTGGKFFEAPTASALRQAYDEISKNLNAGSGDPKEVIVERTWVYAALALALLAVGWALALWLLRGLL
;
A
#
# COMPACT_ATOMS: atom_id res chain seq x y z
N MET A 1 21.75 -7.18 5.47
CA MET A 1 22.02 -7.37 6.92
C MET A 1 20.74 -7.04 7.66
N ILE A 2 20.10 -8.03 8.29
CA ILE A 2 18.85 -7.83 9.04
C ILE A 2 19.24 -7.22 10.39
N ALA A 3 19.08 -5.91 10.55
CA ALA A 3 19.26 -5.26 11.83
C ALA A 3 18.05 -5.55 12.72
N VAL A 4 18.19 -6.47 13.68
CA VAL A 4 17.16 -6.73 14.68
C VAL A 4 17.11 -5.51 15.61
N SER A 5 16.01 -4.77 15.59
CA SER A 5 15.76 -3.67 16.51
C SER A 5 14.85 -4.14 17.66
N PHE A 6 14.98 -3.50 18.84
CA PHE A 6 14.21 -3.85 20.03
C PHE A 6 13.37 -2.65 20.49
N LEU A 7 12.08 -2.86 20.72
CA LEU A 7 11.18 -1.82 21.25
C LEU A 7 11.54 -1.45 22.71
N ALA A 8 12.04 -2.42 23.46
CA ALA A 8 12.43 -2.26 24.86
C ALA A 8 13.87 -2.72 25.11
N GLY A 9 14.81 -2.23 24.26
CA GLY A 9 16.23 -2.61 24.30
C GLY A 9 16.89 -2.40 25.68
N GLY A 10 16.43 -1.43 26.46
CA GLY A 10 16.88 -1.25 27.85
C GLY A 10 16.70 -2.47 28.74
N ARG A 11 15.77 -3.40 28.41
CA ARG A 11 15.54 -4.62 29.22
C ARG A 11 16.61 -5.70 28.98
N LEU A 12 17.46 -5.54 27.98
CA LEU A 12 18.59 -6.47 27.75
C LEU A 12 19.59 -6.53 28.91
N TRP A 13 19.57 -5.54 29.84
CA TRP A 13 20.37 -5.64 31.05
C TRP A 13 20.05 -6.90 31.88
N LEU A 14 18.84 -7.46 31.76
CA LEU A 14 18.47 -8.73 32.41
C LEU A 14 19.36 -9.90 31.99
N LEU A 15 20.05 -9.82 30.84
CA LEU A 15 21.05 -10.81 30.42
C LEU A 15 22.22 -10.89 31.44
N LEU A 16 22.53 -9.82 32.13
CA LEU A 16 23.55 -9.82 33.19
C LEU A 16 23.14 -10.77 34.36
N ILE A 17 21.85 -10.85 34.66
CA ILE A 17 21.33 -11.79 35.66
C ILE A 17 21.54 -13.22 35.17
N VAL A 18 21.27 -13.51 33.89
CA VAL A 18 21.49 -14.84 33.31
C VAL A 18 22.97 -15.23 33.33
N VAL A 19 23.86 -14.26 33.01
CA VAL A 19 25.31 -14.47 33.15
C VAL A 19 25.72 -14.72 34.58
N ALA A 20 25.19 -13.96 35.55
CA ALA A 20 25.45 -14.19 36.97
C ALA A 20 24.97 -15.57 37.43
N MET A 21 23.80 -16.03 36.98
CA MET A 21 23.30 -17.38 37.25
C MET A 21 24.23 -18.46 36.68
N GLY A 22 24.71 -18.29 35.44
CA GLY A 22 25.69 -19.17 34.84
C GLY A 22 27.02 -19.23 35.62
N GLY A 23 27.49 -18.06 36.05
CA GLY A 23 28.70 -17.93 36.87
C GLY A 23 28.54 -18.62 38.25
N LEU A 24 27.41 -18.41 38.93
CA LEU A 24 27.10 -19.11 40.18
C LEU A 24 27.02 -20.62 39.99
N TYR A 25 26.42 -21.09 38.92
CA TYR A 25 26.41 -22.51 38.56
C TYR A 25 27.83 -23.04 38.40
N ALA A 26 28.68 -22.40 37.61
CA ALA A 26 30.06 -22.78 37.40
C ALA A 26 30.86 -22.79 38.71
N ALA A 27 30.73 -21.74 39.53
CA ALA A 27 31.38 -21.63 40.85
C ALA A 27 30.94 -22.76 41.79
N SER A 28 29.65 -23.11 41.78
CA SER A 28 29.13 -24.22 42.62
C SER A 28 29.71 -25.57 42.20
N GLN A 29 30.01 -25.78 40.93
CA GLN A 29 30.64 -27.01 40.45
C GLN A 29 32.11 -27.08 40.89
N VAL A 30 32.86 -25.97 40.79
CA VAL A 30 34.25 -25.90 41.28
C VAL A 30 34.34 -26.10 42.78
N ALA A 31 33.43 -25.48 43.57
CA ALA A 31 33.40 -25.65 45.00
C ALA A 31 33.13 -27.12 45.41
N ARG A 32 32.19 -27.80 44.73
CA ARG A 32 31.92 -29.24 44.98
C ARG A 32 33.12 -30.15 44.70
N GLN A 33 33.97 -29.83 43.71
CA GLN A 33 35.19 -30.59 43.41
C GLN A 33 36.22 -30.50 44.53
N LYS A 34 36.32 -29.34 45.20
CA LYS A 34 37.27 -29.12 46.30
C LYS A 34 36.92 -29.88 47.59
N HIS A 35 35.64 -30.13 47.85
CA HIS A 35 35.20 -30.84 49.07
C HIS A 35 35.29 -32.40 48.99
N VAL A 36 35.48 -32.96 47.83
CA VAL A 36 35.55 -34.42 47.63
C VAL A 36 36.95 -35.00 47.99
N VAL A 37 37.96 -34.16 48.17
CA VAL A 37 39.36 -34.59 48.39
C VAL A 37 39.69 -34.89 49.87
N SER A 38 38.73 -34.72 50.82
CA SER A 38 39.01 -34.80 52.26
C SER A 38 38.61 -36.11 52.96
N PHE A 39 38.32 -37.20 52.24
CA PHE A 39 38.02 -38.50 52.89
C PHE A 39 39.09 -39.57 52.62
N THR A 40 39.64 -40.09 53.70
CA THR A 40 40.88 -40.90 53.77
C THR A 40 40.63 -42.40 53.60
N ASN A 41 39.50 -42.92 53.14
CA ASN A 41 39.27 -44.34 52.96
C ASN A 41 38.66 -44.66 51.59
N LEU A 42 39.51 -44.96 50.61
CA LEU A 42 39.17 -45.06 49.20
C LEU A 42 38.50 -46.40 48.77
N ASP A 43 38.74 -47.49 49.49
CA ASP A 43 38.34 -48.84 49.04
C ASP A 43 36.86 -49.20 49.27
N LEU A 44 36.14 -48.50 50.19
CA LEU A 44 34.73 -48.69 50.45
C LEU A 44 33.81 -47.73 49.68
N LEU A 45 34.37 -46.65 49.11
CA LEU A 45 33.61 -45.62 48.43
C LEU A 45 33.26 -46.02 46.97
N ASP A 46 34.07 -46.81 46.31
CA ASP A 46 33.83 -47.25 44.92
C ASP A 46 32.60 -48.15 44.72
N SER A 47 32.19 -48.86 45.78
CA SER A 47 31.02 -49.73 45.78
C SER A 47 29.69 -49.03 46.17
N LEU A 48 29.76 -47.87 46.87
CA LEU A 48 28.59 -47.16 47.40
C LEU A 48 28.36 -45.79 46.78
N ALA A 49 29.32 -45.25 46.02
CA ALA A 49 29.17 -43.97 45.39
C ALA A 49 28.34 -44.08 44.14
N PRO A 50 27.18 -43.47 44.01
CA PRO A 50 26.42 -43.45 42.78
C PRO A 50 27.29 -42.84 41.68
N LYS A 51 27.40 -43.56 40.50
CA LYS A 51 28.15 -43.11 39.34
C LYS A 51 27.83 -41.64 39.11
N ARG A 52 28.82 -40.76 39.22
CA ARG A 52 28.66 -39.32 39.06
C ARG A 52 27.90 -39.04 37.76
N PRO A 53 26.75 -38.34 37.82
CA PRO A 53 26.06 -37.95 36.60
C PRO A 53 26.99 -36.96 35.81
N GLY A 54 27.66 -37.50 34.82
CA GLY A 54 28.65 -36.76 34.03
C GLY A 54 28.05 -35.55 33.31
N TRP A 55 28.47 -35.28 32.09
CA TRP A 55 28.08 -34.16 31.23
C TRP A 55 26.54 -33.92 31.12
N ARG A 56 25.69 -34.95 31.41
CA ARG A 56 24.23 -34.89 31.28
C ARG A 56 23.58 -33.80 32.17
N ARG A 57 24.08 -33.56 33.39
CA ARG A 57 23.58 -32.44 34.26
C ARG A 57 23.88 -31.06 33.69
N HIS A 58 25.01 -30.92 32.96
CA HIS A 58 25.38 -29.65 32.34
C HIS A 58 24.48 -29.35 31.13
N LEU A 59 23.97 -30.38 30.45
CA LEU A 59 23.03 -30.25 29.35
C LEU A 59 21.68 -29.69 29.83
N VAL A 60 21.17 -30.20 30.97
CA VAL A 60 19.94 -29.67 31.59
C VAL A 60 20.13 -28.20 32.00
N ALA A 61 21.24 -27.89 32.68
CA ALA A 61 21.55 -26.50 33.07
C ALA A 61 21.70 -25.58 31.84
N GLY A 62 22.30 -26.08 30.75
CA GLY A 62 22.42 -25.37 29.48
C GLY A 62 21.06 -25.06 28.86
N CYS A 63 20.11 -26.02 28.88
CA CYS A 63 18.75 -25.79 28.41
C CYS A 63 18.02 -24.67 29.20
N TYR A 64 18.14 -24.67 30.52
CA TYR A 64 17.52 -23.63 31.35
C TYR A 64 18.18 -22.26 31.16
N LEU A 65 19.50 -22.18 31.03
CA LEU A 65 20.20 -20.92 30.74
C LEU A 65 19.83 -20.38 29.35
N ALA A 66 19.78 -21.25 28.34
CA ALA A 66 19.36 -20.88 26.99
C ALA A 66 17.89 -20.40 26.99
N ALA A 67 17.00 -21.10 27.71
CA ALA A 67 15.61 -20.68 27.87
C ALA A 67 15.50 -19.28 28.53
N ALA A 68 16.31 -19.01 29.55
CA ALA A 68 16.37 -17.71 30.19
C ALA A 68 16.86 -16.61 29.23
N VAL A 69 17.87 -16.87 28.39
CA VAL A 69 18.34 -15.95 27.37
C VAL A 69 17.21 -15.61 26.37
N PHE A 70 16.56 -16.64 25.80
CA PHE A 70 15.45 -16.41 24.87
C PHE A 70 14.25 -15.72 25.54
N GLY A 71 13.99 -15.99 26.82
CA GLY A 71 12.99 -15.28 27.62
C GLY A 71 13.30 -13.80 27.75
N VAL A 72 14.55 -13.44 28.05
CA VAL A 72 14.98 -12.03 28.12
C VAL A 72 14.87 -11.34 26.77
N ILE A 73 15.25 -12.04 25.67
CA ILE A 73 15.09 -11.52 24.31
C ILE A 73 13.60 -11.27 24.00
N ALA A 74 12.71 -12.19 24.37
CA ALA A 74 11.27 -12.01 24.21
C ALA A 74 10.75 -10.78 24.98
N ILE A 75 11.21 -10.58 26.23
CA ILE A 75 10.84 -9.42 27.06
C ILE A 75 11.37 -8.10 26.47
N ALA A 76 12.49 -8.14 25.75
CA ALA A 76 13.06 -6.98 25.06
C ALA A 76 12.24 -6.58 23.80
N ARG A 77 11.23 -7.37 23.41
CA ARG A 77 10.32 -7.14 22.28
C ARG A 77 11.07 -6.89 20.98
N PRO A 78 11.67 -7.94 20.38
CA PRO A 78 12.34 -7.83 19.09
C PRO A 78 11.32 -7.48 18.00
N VAL A 79 11.64 -6.50 17.18
CA VAL A 79 10.79 -5.99 16.11
C VAL A 79 11.53 -6.01 14.77
N ASP A 80 10.78 -6.35 13.77
CA ASP A 80 11.20 -6.25 12.38
C ASP A 80 10.55 -4.98 11.81
N ARG A 81 11.37 -4.02 11.41
CA ARG A 81 10.89 -2.81 10.74
C ARG A 81 10.76 -3.13 9.27
N ARG A 82 9.55 -3.21 8.79
CA ARG A 82 9.25 -3.31 7.37
C ARG A 82 8.69 -1.99 6.90
N LEU A 83 9.25 -1.47 5.83
CA LEU A 83 8.58 -0.46 5.04
C LEU A 83 7.43 -1.19 4.31
N GLU A 84 6.25 -1.18 4.89
CA GLU A 84 5.06 -1.53 4.14
C GLU A 84 4.69 -0.30 3.33
N GLN A 85 4.82 -0.43 2.01
CA GLN A 85 4.12 0.48 1.12
C GLN A 85 2.65 0.37 1.54
N THR A 86 2.09 1.49 1.98
CA THR A 86 0.67 1.55 2.34
C THR A 86 -0.09 0.95 1.18
N GLU A 87 -0.89 -0.10 1.41
CA GLU A 87 -1.70 -0.78 0.38
C GLU A 87 -2.76 0.15 -0.25
N SER A 88 -2.81 1.38 0.14
CA SER A 88 -3.60 2.44 -0.49
C SER A 88 -2.77 3.12 -1.57
N GLY A 89 -2.43 2.40 -2.61
CA GLY A 89 -2.23 2.99 -3.91
C GLY A 89 -3.51 3.76 -4.23
N GLY A 90 -3.40 5.06 -4.51
CA GLY A 90 -4.57 5.84 -4.90
C GLY A 90 -5.26 5.17 -6.09
N ARG A 91 -6.55 5.35 -6.21
CA ARG A 91 -7.30 4.91 -7.40
C ARG A 91 -7.63 6.13 -8.25
N ILE A 92 -7.37 6.04 -9.55
CA ILE A 92 -7.66 7.09 -10.51
C ILE A 92 -8.65 6.57 -11.53
N MET A 93 -9.73 7.31 -11.76
CA MET A 93 -10.64 7.05 -12.86
C MET A 93 -10.44 8.11 -13.94
N LEU A 94 -9.87 7.69 -15.07
CA LEU A 94 -9.81 8.53 -16.27
C LEU A 94 -11.19 8.53 -16.93
N VAL A 95 -11.73 9.70 -17.18
CA VAL A 95 -13.04 9.91 -17.82
C VAL A 95 -12.84 10.71 -19.08
N PHE A 96 -12.87 10.03 -20.22
CA PHE A 96 -12.55 10.57 -21.55
C PHE A 96 -13.82 10.90 -22.33
N ASP A 97 -13.91 12.13 -22.76
CA ASP A 97 -14.88 12.56 -23.77
C ASP A 97 -14.49 11.99 -25.14
N VAL A 98 -15.42 11.31 -25.77
CA VAL A 98 -15.29 10.79 -27.13
C VAL A 98 -16.46 11.26 -28.01
N SER A 99 -17.02 12.44 -27.70
CA SER A 99 -18.04 13.09 -28.51
C SER A 99 -17.49 13.57 -29.84
N LEU A 100 -18.35 13.88 -30.80
CA LEU A 100 -17.95 14.34 -32.16
C LEU A 100 -17.13 15.63 -32.10
N SER A 101 -17.30 16.48 -31.08
CA SER A 101 -16.47 17.69 -30.91
C SER A 101 -14.97 17.39 -30.73
N MET A 102 -14.64 16.16 -30.32
CA MET A 102 -13.26 15.69 -30.19
C MET A 102 -12.59 15.35 -31.56
N GLU A 103 -13.36 15.41 -32.67
CA GLU A 103 -12.79 15.36 -34.05
C GLU A 103 -12.17 16.67 -34.47
N ALA A 104 -12.44 17.78 -33.74
CA ALA A 104 -11.92 19.09 -34.08
C ALA A 104 -10.40 19.11 -34.22
N THR A 105 -9.91 19.84 -35.22
CA THR A 105 -8.49 19.93 -35.59
C THR A 105 -7.82 21.21 -35.09
N ASP A 106 -8.43 21.90 -34.16
CA ASP A 106 -7.84 23.06 -33.47
C ASP A 106 -6.66 22.67 -32.56
N VAL A 107 -6.52 21.39 -32.25
CA VAL A 107 -5.33 20.75 -31.67
C VAL A 107 -4.83 19.67 -32.62
N ASP A 108 -3.53 19.67 -32.92
CA ASP A 108 -2.90 18.72 -33.87
C ASP A 108 -2.72 17.32 -33.26
N PRO A 109 -3.05 16.23 -33.98
CA PRO A 109 -3.71 16.14 -35.29
C PRO A 109 -5.24 16.36 -35.21
N ASN A 110 -5.87 16.01 -34.12
CA ASN A 110 -7.21 16.31 -33.69
C ASN A 110 -7.28 16.17 -32.17
N ARG A 111 -8.37 16.64 -31.50
CA ARG A 111 -8.50 16.59 -30.05
C ARG A 111 -8.43 15.13 -29.53
N LEU A 112 -9.11 14.17 -30.15
CA LEU A 112 -9.15 12.79 -29.66
C LEU A 112 -7.77 12.13 -29.70
N ASP A 113 -7.04 12.24 -30.81
CA ASP A 113 -5.73 11.58 -30.93
C ASP A 113 -4.69 12.24 -30.01
N ALA A 114 -4.74 13.57 -29.87
CA ALA A 114 -3.91 14.28 -28.90
C ALA A 114 -4.25 13.88 -27.45
N ALA A 115 -5.54 13.69 -27.14
CA ALA A 115 -6.00 13.23 -25.84
C ALA A 115 -5.55 11.80 -25.53
N LYS A 116 -5.62 10.87 -26.53
CA LYS A 116 -5.11 9.50 -26.38
C LYS A 116 -3.63 9.49 -26.04
N GLN A 117 -2.82 10.23 -26.80
CA GLN A 117 -1.38 10.30 -26.56
C GLN A 117 -1.06 10.86 -25.17
N ALA A 118 -1.70 11.97 -24.78
CA ALA A 118 -1.49 12.56 -23.47
C ALA A 118 -1.98 11.66 -22.32
N GLY A 119 -3.07 10.92 -22.55
CA GLY A 119 -3.58 9.93 -21.58
C GLY A 119 -2.61 8.76 -21.38
N GLU A 120 -1.96 8.28 -22.45
CA GLU A 120 -0.90 7.26 -22.32
C GLU A 120 0.32 7.79 -21.56
N ASP A 121 0.76 9.02 -21.89
CA ASP A 121 1.86 9.67 -21.19
C ASP A 121 1.54 9.84 -19.71
N PHE A 122 0.29 10.20 -19.36
CA PHE A 122 -0.18 10.27 -17.98
C PHE A 122 -0.09 8.91 -17.28
N VAL A 123 -0.63 7.84 -17.88
CA VAL A 123 -0.57 6.49 -17.30
C VAL A 123 0.88 6.03 -17.09
N ASN A 124 1.83 6.47 -17.95
CA ASN A 124 3.26 6.19 -17.76
C ASN A 124 3.89 7.02 -16.62
N SER A 125 3.31 8.16 -16.24
CA SER A 125 3.82 9.05 -15.19
C SER A 125 3.27 8.73 -13.80
N VAL A 126 2.22 7.91 -13.73
CA VAL A 126 1.59 7.47 -12.48
C VAL A 126 2.40 6.32 -11.89
N ASP A 127 2.56 6.32 -10.56
CA ASP A 127 3.28 5.26 -9.85
C ASP A 127 2.64 3.88 -10.06
N ASP A 128 3.47 2.84 -10.19
CA ASP A 128 3.03 1.46 -10.46
C ASP A 128 2.08 0.87 -9.40
N ASN A 129 2.01 1.47 -8.20
CA ASN A 129 1.12 1.07 -7.11
C ASN A 129 -0.24 1.78 -7.13
N ILE A 130 -0.49 2.67 -8.08
CA ILE A 130 -1.77 3.37 -8.26
C ILE A 130 -2.60 2.63 -9.29
N GLU A 131 -3.83 2.29 -8.91
CA GLU A 131 -4.79 1.67 -9.83
C GLU A 131 -5.40 2.73 -10.75
N VAL A 132 -5.39 2.47 -12.06
CA VAL A 132 -5.98 3.35 -13.07
C VAL A 132 -7.13 2.64 -13.76
N GLY A 133 -8.32 3.28 -13.78
CA GLY A 133 -9.48 2.86 -14.54
C GLY A 133 -9.74 3.80 -15.71
N LEU A 134 -10.59 3.37 -16.65
CA LEU A 134 -10.97 4.15 -17.82
C LEU A 134 -12.48 4.09 -18.07
N ILE A 135 -13.09 5.26 -18.17
CA ILE A 135 -14.43 5.46 -18.67
C ILE A 135 -14.33 6.30 -19.94
N SER A 136 -15.04 5.91 -20.99
CA SER A 136 -15.29 6.78 -22.15
C SER A 136 -16.76 7.16 -22.18
N PHE A 137 -17.06 8.37 -22.56
CA PHE A 137 -18.42 8.83 -22.70
C PHE A 137 -18.61 9.68 -23.98
N ASN A 138 -19.77 9.51 -24.55
CA ASN A 138 -20.39 10.33 -25.57
C ASN A 138 -21.85 10.56 -25.11
N GLY A 139 -22.87 10.36 -25.93
CA GLY A 139 -24.28 10.26 -25.48
C GLY A 139 -24.56 9.06 -24.58
N THR A 140 -23.61 8.13 -24.43
CA THR A 140 -23.67 6.98 -23.54
C THR A 140 -22.36 6.85 -22.74
N VAL A 141 -22.44 6.25 -21.54
CA VAL A 141 -21.27 6.03 -20.69
C VAL A 141 -20.81 4.58 -20.77
N ASN A 142 -19.54 4.36 -21.05
CA ASN A 142 -18.93 3.04 -21.15
C ASN A 142 -17.78 2.90 -20.17
N VAL A 143 -17.92 2.07 -19.16
CA VAL A 143 -16.81 1.65 -18.30
C VAL A 143 -15.94 0.69 -19.07
N ARG A 144 -14.78 1.15 -19.55
CA ARG A 144 -13.83 0.36 -20.38
C ARG A 144 -13.00 -0.56 -19.49
N LEU A 145 -12.51 -0.03 -18.37
CA LEU A 145 -11.76 -0.76 -17.36
C LEU A 145 -12.07 -0.19 -15.97
N THR A 146 -12.32 -1.08 -15.02
CA THR A 146 -12.30 -0.72 -13.59
C THR A 146 -10.86 -0.48 -13.14
N PRO A 147 -10.61 0.25 -12.02
CA PRO A 147 -9.27 0.50 -11.53
C PRO A 147 -8.42 -0.78 -11.45
N THR A 148 -7.24 -0.74 -12.04
CA THR A 148 -6.31 -1.87 -12.15
C THR A 148 -4.85 -1.39 -12.16
N LEU A 149 -3.94 -2.23 -11.68
CA LEU A 149 -2.50 -2.02 -11.78
C LEU A 149 -1.93 -2.42 -13.17
N ASP A 150 -2.77 -2.99 -14.07
CA ASP A 150 -2.36 -3.28 -15.44
C ASP A 150 -2.39 -2.02 -16.33
N HIS A 151 -1.42 -1.14 -16.12
CA HIS A 151 -1.27 0.09 -16.90
C HIS A 151 -1.11 -0.16 -18.41
N ARG A 152 -0.65 -1.34 -18.83
CA ARG A 152 -0.61 -1.72 -20.25
C ARG A 152 -2.00 -1.90 -20.83
N GLY A 153 -2.87 -2.60 -20.10
CA GLY A 153 -4.27 -2.78 -20.49
C GLY A 153 -5.01 -1.46 -20.59
N VAL A 154 -4.75 -0.52 -19.67
CA VAL A 154 -5.32 0.84 -19.70
C VAL A 154 -4.91 1.59 -20.97
N LYS A 155 -3.61 1.59 -21.33
CA LYS A 155 -3.12 2.24 -22.55
C LYS A 155 -3.74 1.64 -23.82
N GLN A 156 -3.86 0.32 -23.89
CA GLN A 156 -4.54 -0.34 -25.01
C GLN A 156 -6.01 0.07 -25.13
N ALA A 157 -6.70 0.20 -23.98
CA ALA A 157 -8.08 0.67 -23.95
C ALA A 157 -8.22 2.14 -24.38
N ILE A 158 -7.27 3.01 -24.00
CA ILE A 158 -7.21 4.40 -24.46
C ILE A 158 -7.05 4.45 -25.99
N GLN A 159 -6.16 3.68 -26.57
CA GLN A 159 -5.96 3.64 -28.03
C GLN A 159 -7.20 3.15 -28.79
N ALA A 160 -7.97 2.27 -28.19
CA ALA A 160 -9.19 1.71 -28.78
C ALA A 160 -10.41 2.65 -28.71
N LEU A 161 -10.28 3.84 -28.10
CA LEU A 161 -11.37 4.82 -28.04
C LEU A 161 -11.80 5.28 -29.43
N GLN A 162 -13.11 5.41 -29.64
CA GLN A 162 -13.71 5.85 -30.91
C GLN A 162 -14.75 6.92 -30.65
N LEU A 163 -14.88 7.85 -31.60
CA LEU A 163 -15.86 8.92 -31.55
C LEU A 163 -17.31 8.38 -31.55
N GLY A 164 -18.21 9.14 -30.94
CA GLY A 164 -19.63 8.88 -30.94
C GLY A 164 -20.45 10.15 -30.73
N GLU A 165 -21.76 10.07 -30.96
CA GLU A 165 -22.65 11.22 -30.89
C GLU A 165 -23.05 11.55 -29.45
N GLY A 166 -23.27 12.85 -29.17
CA GLY A 166 -23.73 13.36 -27.90
C GLY A 166 -22.64 13.40 -26.83
N THR A 167 -22.96 14.04 -25.68
CA THR A 167 -22.04 14.25 -24.55
C THR A 167 -22.81 14.17 -23.23
N ALA A 168 -22.47 13.20 -22.35
CA ALA A 168 -23.18 12.90 -21.10
C ALA A 168 -22.23 13.00 -19.89
N ILE A 169 -21.65 14.19 -19.60
CA ILE A 169 -20.66 14.39 -18.52
C ILE A 169 -21.22 14.01 -17.17
N GLY A 170 -22.45 14.44 -16.85
CA GLY A 170 -23.05 14.19 -15.55
C GLY A 170 -23.26 12.70 -15.24
N ASP A 171 -23.60 11.90 -16.26
CA ASP A 171 -23.72 10.45 -16.14
C ASP A 171 -22.35 9.77 -16.04
N ALA A 172 -21.33 10.29 -16.76
CA ALA A 172 -19.97 9.81 -16.65
C ALA A 172 -19.36 10.02 -15.27
N LEU A 173 -19.59 11.19 -14.65
CA LEU A 173 -19.17 11.46 -13.27
C LEU A 173 -19.89 10.55 -12.27
N ALA A 174 -21.18 10.30 -12.45
CA ALA A 174 -21.92 9.37 -11.59
C ALA A 174 -21.40 7.94 -11.72
N ALA A 175 -21.14 7.47 -12.96
CA ALA A 175 -20.58 6.13 -13.20
C ALA A 175 -19.16 6.00 -12.62
N ALA A 176 -18.32 7.03 -12.73
CA ALA A 176 -16.99 7.04 -12.13
C ALA A 176 -17.08 6.97 -10.59
N THR A 177 -18.04 7.68 -10.00
CA THR A 177 -18.32 7.64 -8.56
C THR A 177 -18.77 6.25 -8.11
N ASP A 178 -19.65 5.62 -8.84
CA ASP A 178 -20.15 4.27 -8.54
C ASP A 178 -19.02 3.22 -8.59
N VAL A 179 -18.11 3.33 -9.57
CA VAL A 179 -16.96 2.41 -9.71
C VAL A 179 -15.94 2.61 -8.61
N LEU A 180 -15.61 3.86 -8.24
CA LEU A 180 -14.65 4.15 -7.18
C LEU A 180 -15.23 3.85 -5.79
N GLY A 181 -16.55 4.01 -5.63
CA GLY A 181 -17.26 3.79 -4.38
C GLY A 181 -16.94 4.83 -3.28
N PRO A 182 -17.55 4.68 -2.11
CA PRO A 182 -17.31 5.56 -0.97
C PRO A 182 -15.93 5.33 -0.36
N PRO A 183 -15.44 6.27 0.48
CA PRO A 183 -14.21 6.11 1.24
C PRO A 183 -14.20 4.81 2.06
N ASP A 184 -12.99 4.23 2.27
CA ASP A 184 -12.83 3.05 3.12
C ASP A 184 -13.32 3.35 4.55
N ALA A 185 -14.10 2.42 5.13
CA ALA A 185 -14.61 2.54 6.49
C ALA A 185 -13.50 2.69 7.55
N LYS A 186 -12.27 2.23 7.26
CA LYS A 186 -11.09 2.40 8.13
C LYS A 186 -10.46 3.80 8.02
N HIS A 187 -10.67 4.48 6.88
CA HIS A 187 -10.09 5.79 6.57
C HIS A 187 -11.14 6.72 5.99
N PRO A 188 -12.19 7.07 6.74
CA PRO A 188 -13.36 7.82 6.23
C PRO A 188 -13.03 9.25 5.79
N ASP A 189 -11.88 9.77 6.17
CA ASP A 189 -11.40 11.11 5.82
C ASP A 189 -10.52 11.15 4.57
N GLN A 190 -10.13 9.98 4.05
CA GLN A 190 -9.35 9.88 2.82
C GLN A 190 -10.27 9.52 1.65
N PRO A 191 -10.16 10.21 0.49
CA PRO A 191 -10.94 9.87 -0.68
C PRO A 191 -10.58 8.47 -1.16
N SER A 192 -11.58 7.71 -1.64
CA SER A 192 -11.38 6.36 -2.20
C SER A 192 -10.63 6.40 -3.55
N GLY A 193 -10.43 7.56 -4.13
CA GLY A 193 -9.73 7.78 -5.41
C GLY A 193 -9.91 9.21 -5.89
N ALA A 194 -9.55 9.44 -7.14
CA ALA A 194 -9.74 10.70 -7.85
C ALA A 194 -10.30 10.47 -9.24
N ILE A 195 -11.07 11.42 -9.75
CA ILE A 195 -11.59 11.42 -11.11
C ILE A 195 -10.80 12.46 -11.92
N VAL A 196 -10.31 12.05 -13.10
CA VAL A 196 -9.68 12.96 -14.07
C VAL A 196 -10.59 13.03 -15.29
N LEU A 197 -11.31 14.12 -15.39
CA LEU A 197 -12.27 14.38 -16.46
C LEU A 197 -11.62 15.20 -17.56
N LEU A 198 -11.60 14.67 -18.78
CA LEU A 198 -11.18 15.35 -20.00
C LEU A 198 -12.39 15.57 -20.90
N SER A 199 -12.74 16.82 -21.17
CA SER A 199 -13.87 17.17 -22.05
C SER A 199 -13.71 18.59 -22.58
N ASP A 200 -14.51 18.95 -23.57
CA ASP A 200 -14.74 20.34 -23.97
C ASP A 200 -15.86 21.03 -23.16
N GLY A 201 -16.54 20.29 -22.27
CA GLY A 201 -17.41 20.83 -21.21
C GLY A 201 -18.82 21.15 -21.63
N GLU A 202 -19.36 20.61 -22.72
CA GLU A 202 -20.74 20.81 -23.13
C GLU A 202 -21.56 19.52 -22.99
N THR A 203 -22.45 19.46 -21.98
CA THR A 203 -23.40 18.35 -21.83
C THR A 203 -24.60 18.53 -22.73
N THR A 204 -24.84 17.56 -23.64
CA THR A 204 -25.95 17.61 -24.59
C THR A 204 -27.09 16.65 -24.23
N VAL A 205 -26.80 15.57 -23.50
CA VAL A 205 -27.77 14.53 -23.13
C VAL A 205 -27.53 14.04 -21.70
N GLY A 206 -28.53 13.39 -21.13
CA GLY A 206 -28.43 12.75 -19.83
C GLY A 206 -28.50 13.71 -18.66
N ARG A 207 -27.85 13.38 -17.58
CA ARG A 207 -27.80 14.14 -16.33
C ARG A 207 -27.00 15.42 -16.52
N ALA A 208 -27.47 16.52 -15.93
CA ALA A 208 -26.69 17.76 -15.89
C ALA A 208 -25.34 17.55 -15.19
N THR A 209 -24.29 18.15 -15.71
CA THR A 209 -22.91 18.04 -15.15
C THR A 209 -22.86 18.41 -13.66
N ALA A 210 -23.56 19.48 -13.26
CA ALA A 210 -23.63 19.90 -11.86
C ALA A 210 -24.22 18.83 -10.93
N ALA A 211 -25.21 18.05 -11.41
CA ALA A 211 -25.77 16.95 -10.62
C ALA A 211 -24.80 15.77 -10.50
N GLY A 212 -24.03 15.45 -11.57
CA GLY A 212 -22.95 14.49 -11.50
C GLY A 212 -21.82 14.91 -10.55
N ALA A 213 -21.44 16.18 -10.60
CA ALA A 213 -20.44 16.77 -9.69
C ALA A 213 -20.89 16.68 -8.21
N GLN A 214 -22.19 16.90 -7.92
CA GLN A 214 -22.73 16.72 -6.57
C GLN A 214 -22.65 15.28 -6.08
N VAL A 215 -22.86 14.28 -6.96
CA VAL A 215 -22.71 12.86 -6.62
C VAL A 215 -21.25 12.58 -6.24
N ALA A 216 -20.27 13.05 -7.04
CA ALA A 216 -18.86 12.88 -6.75
C ALA A 216 -18.45 13.59 -5.43
N ALA A 217 -18.92 14.82 -5.22
CA ALA A 217 -18.68 15.55 -3.99
C ALA A 217 -19.25 14.86 -2.75
N GLY A 218 -20.47 14.28 -2.86
CA GLY A 218 -21.10 13.47 -1.80
C GLY A 218 -20.29 12.24 -1.43
N ALA A 219 -19.58 11.65 -2.39
CA ALA A 219 -18.65 10.54 -2.19
C ALA A 219 -17.23 10.99 -1.80
N LYS A 220 -16.99 12.31 -1.61
CA LYS A 220 -15.67 12.91 -1.31
C LYS A 220 -14.62 12.61 -2.39
N LEU A 221 -15.03 12.46 -3.65
CA LEU A 221 -14.15 12.23 -4.78
C LEU A 221 -13.78 13.54 -5.45
N PRO A 222 -12.51 13.98 -5.40
CA PRO A 222 -12.06 15.16 -6.12
C PRO A 222 -12.10 14.89 -7.64
N VAL A 223 -12.63 15.85 -8.41
CA VAL A 223 -12.62 15.82 -9.86
C VAL A 223 -11.61 16.84 -10.38
N TYR A 224 -10.55 16.33 -11.01
CA TYR A 224 -9.61 17.13 -11.78
C TYR A 224 -10.17 17.27 -13.19
N SER A 225 -10.69 18.44 -13.52
CA SER A 225 -11.31 18.69 -14.82
C SER A 225 -10.34 19.43 -15.75
N ILE A 226 -10.21 18.90 -16.97
CA ILE A 226 -9.35 19.43 -18.02
C ILE A 226 -10.24 19.87 -19.18
N ALA A 227 -10.28 21.18 -19.45
CA ALA A 227 -10.94 21.77 -20.60
C ALA A 227 -9.99 21.67 -21.81
N PHE A 228 -10.30 20.79 -22.75
CA PHE A 228 -9.40 20.49 -23.85
C PHE A 228 -9.91 21.00 -25.19
N GLY A 229 -9.14 21.85 -25.84
CA GLY A 229 -9.46 22.51 -27.11
C GLY A 229 -9.44 24.03 -26.99
N THR A 230 -9.88 24.70 -28.03
CA THR A 230 -9.90 26.19 -28.12
C THR A 230 -11.32 26.70 -28.34
N ALA A 231 -11.51 28.02 -28.13
CA ALA A 231 -12.77 28.67 -28.43
C ALA A 231 -13.11 28.73 -29.94
N GLY A 232 -12.11 28.48 -30.79
CA GLY A 232 -12.24 28.50 -32.26
C GLY A 232 -12.39 27.12 -32.91
N GLY A 233 -12.52 26.04 -32.09
CA GLY A 233 -12.69 24.69 -32.58
C GLY A 233 -13.93 24.54 -33.45
N THR A 234 -13.80 23.79 -34.58
CA THR A 234 -14.91 23.49 -35.49
C THR A 234 -14.85 22.04 -35.91
N VAL A 235 -16.01 21.46 -36.18
CA VAL A 235 -16.16 20.11 -36.77
C VAL A 235 -17.05 20.18 -37.98
N ILE A 236 -16.94 19.23 -38.89
CA ILE A 236 -17.83 19.07 -40.01
C ILE A 236 -18.96 18.11 -39.58
N ASP A 237 -20.21 18.56 -39.64
CA ASP A 237 -21.36 17.69 -39.39
C ASP A 237 -21.41 16.59 -40.47
N PRO A 238 -21.33 15.32 -40.09
CA PRO A 238 -21.30 14.22 -41.07
C PRO A 238 -22.63 14.08 -41.84
N ASN A 239 -23.71 14.63 -41.32
CA ASN A 239 -25.04 14.52 -41.97
C ASN A 239 -25.32 15.64 -42.94
N THR A 240 -24.89 16.88 -42.64
CA THR A 240 -25.17 18.07 -43.42
C THR A 240 -23.98 18.56 -44.22
N GLY A 241 -22.75 18.24 -43.81
CA GLY A 241 -21.51 18.77 -44.38
C GLY A 241 -21.19 20.21 -43.93
N ASP A 242 -21.98 20.77 -43.01
CA ASP A 242 -21.79 22.12 -42.51
C ASP A 242 -20.68 22.17 -41.46
N THR A 243 -19.98 23.30 -41.39
CA THR A 243 -19.00 23.54 -40.32
C THR A 243 -19.72 24.06 -39.08
N VAL A 244 -19.66 23.26 -37.98
CA VAL A 244 -20.29 23.57 -36.73
C VAL A 244 -19.21 24.01 -35.71
N PRO A 245 -19.34 25.18 -35.06
CA PRO A 245 -18.42 25.59 -33.99
C PRO A 245 -18.63 24.72 -32.74
N VAL A 246 -17.51 24.29 -32.12
CA VAL A 246 -17.47 23.49 -30.90
C VAL A 246 -16.54 24.15 -29.88
N PRO A 247 -16.98 25.30 -29.31
CA PRO A 247 -16.20 26.05 -28.32
C PRO A 247 -16.10 25.27 -27.01
N VAL A 248 -15.00 25.44 -26.29
CA VAL A 248 -14.82 24.82 -24.96
C VAL A 248 -15.59 25.59 -23.88
N ASN A 249 -16.34 24.90 -23.05
CA ASN A 249 -17.09 25.46 -21.92
C ASN A 249 -16.30 25.39 -20.60
N ASN A 250 -15.36 26.29 -20.42
CA ASN A 250 -14.51 26.37 -19.22
C ASN A 250 -15.31 26.56 -17.92
N ALA A 251 -16.45 27.27 -17.99
CA ALA A 251 -17.24 27.61 -16.82
C ALA A 251 -17.84 26.35 -16.16
N GLU A 252 -18.37 25.42 -16.94
CA GLU A 252 -18.99 24.19 -16.47
C GLU A 252 -17.96 23.24 -15.84
N LEU A 253 -16.81 23.09 -16.48
CA LEU A 253 -15.71 22.24 -16.00
C LEU A 253 -15.05 22.84 -14.75
N SER A 254 -14.85 24.15 -14.69
CA SER A 254 -14.34 24.85 -13.50
C SER A 254 -15.29 24.73 -12.30
N ALA A 255 -16.61 24.85 -12.54
CA ALA A 255 -17.60 24.66 -11.49
C ALA A 255 -17.59 23.20 -10.95
N THR A 256 -17.39 22.23 -11.83
CA THR A 256 -17.26 20.80 -11.47
C THR A 256 -16.06 20.56 -10.53
N ALA A 257 -14.88 21.06 -10.89
CA ALA A 257 -13.69 20.95 -10.05
C ALA A 257 -13.90 21.63 -8.69
N THR A 258 -14.44 22.85 -8.68
CA THR A 258 -14.69 23.61 -7.44
C THR A 258 -15.69 22.88 -6.52
N THR A 259 -16.77 22.34 -7.07
CA THR A 259 -17.82 21.63 -6.31
C THR A 259 -17.27 20.37 -5.62
N THR A 260 -16.31 19.70 -6.25
CA THR A 260 -15.75 18.42 -5.78
C THR A 260 -14.46 18.58 -4.98
N GLY A 261 -13.93 19.80 -4.85
CA GLY A 261 -12.65 20.07 -4.18
C GLY A 261 -11.43 19.63 -4.99
N GLY A 262 -11.60 19.39 -6.29
CA GLY A 262 -10.52 19.12 -7.24
C GLY A 262 -9.93 20.41 -7.82
N LYS A 263 -9.26 20.28 -8.99
CA LYS A 263 -8.62 21.40 -9.68
C LYS A 263 -9.01 21.44 -11.13
N PHE A 264 -9.19 22.65 -11.67
CA PHE A 264 -9.49 22.93 -13.07
C PHE A 264 -8.22 23.29 -13.83
N PHE A 265 -8.10 22.79 -15.07
CA PHE A 265 -7.02 23.06 -15.99
C PHE A 265 -7.56 23.43 -17.36
N GLU A 266 -6.97 24.44 -17.98
CA GLU A 266 -7.20 24.78 -19.37
C GLU A 266 -6.08 24.17 -20.23
N ALA A 267 -6.44 23.45 -21.26
CA ALA A 267 -5.50 22.79 -22.16
C ALA A 267 -5.83 23.14 -23.64
N PRO A 268 -5.49 24.34 -24.11
CA PRO A 268 -5.74 24.74 -25.51
C PRO A 268 -4.80 24.03 -26.50
N THR A 269 -3.81 23.29 -26.04
CA THR A 269 -2.82 22.57 -26.87
C THR A 269 -2.47 21.22 -26.27
N ALA A 270 -1.94 20.31 -27.08
CA ALA A 270 -1.45 19.02 -26.60
C ALA A 270 -0.34 19.15 -25.54
N SER A 271 0.50 20.20 -25.61
CA SER A 271 1.53 20.45 -24.60
C SER A 271 0.94 20.93 -23.27
N ALA A 272 -0.09 21.78 -23.31
CA ALA A 272 -0.82 22.22 -22.12
C ALA A 272 -1.55 21.03 -21.45
N LEU A 273 -2.11 20.10 -22.24
CA LEU A 273 -2.73 18.89 -21.72
C LEU A 273 -1.73 18.00 -20.99
N ARG A 274 -0.53 17.79 -21.55
CA ARG A 274 0.53 17.05 -20.86
C ARG A 274 0.95 17.70 -19.55
N GLN A 275 1.10 19.03 -19.53
CA GLN A 275 1.41 19.78 -18.31
C GLN A 275 0.33 19.63 -17.23
N ALA A 276 -0.96 19.67 -17.62
CA ALA A 276 -2.07 19.41 -16.69
C ALA A 276 -1.99 18.00 -16.11
N TYR A 277 -1.75 16.99 -16.92
CA TYR A 277 -1.58 15.63 -16.48
C TYR A 277 -0.36 15.45 -15.57
N ASP A 278 0.78 16.06 -15.87
CA ASP A 278 1.98 16.03 -15.04
C ASP A 278 1.74 16.65 -13.65
N GLU A 279 0.97 17.72 -13.60
CA GLU A 279 0.61 18.36 -12.31
C GLU A 279 -0.36 17.49 -11.51
N ILE A 280 -1.35 16.89 -12.16
CA ILE A 280 -2.29 15.96 -11.54
C ILE A 280 -1.54 14.73 -10.99
N SER A 281 -0.67 14.13 -11.78
CA SER A 281 0.15 12.97 -11.38
C SER A 281 1.00 13.29 -10.16
N LYS A 282 1.67 14.45 -10.11
CA LYS A 282 2.44 14.88 -8.94
C LYS A 282 1.57 15.03 -7.68
N ASN A 283 0.37 15.59 -7.83
CA ASN A 283 -0.55 15.76 -6.70
C ASN A 283 -1.08 14.41 -6.19
N LEU A 284 -1.37 13.48 -7.08
CA LEU A 284 -1.87 12.15 -6.75
C LEU A 284 -0.77 11.24 -6.17
N ASN A 285 0.43 11.28 -6.76
CA ASN A 285 1.60 10.54 -6.25
C ASN A 285 2.03 11.06 -4.86
N ALA A 286 1.93 12.38 -4.60
CA ALA A 286 2.20 12.96 -3.29
C ALA A 286 1.16 12.56 -2.22
N GLY A 287 -0.06 12.21 -2.64
CA GLY A 287 -1.14 11.72 -1.76
C GLY A 287 -1.03 10.22 -1.46
N SER A 288 -0.32 9.44 -2.28
CA SER A 288 0.05 8.06 -1.98
C SER A 288 1.14 8.10 -0.91
N GLY A 289 0.72 8.00 0.37
CA GLY A 289 1.52 8.31 1.55
C GLY A 289 2.91 7.67 1.56
N ASP A 290 3.86 8.38 2.19
CA ASP A 290 5.18 7.87 2.53
C ASP A 290 5.06 6.45 3.10
N PRO A 291 5.96 5.52 2.70
CA PRO A 291 5.96 4.16 3.20
C PRO A 291 6.00 4.19 4.73
N LYS A 292 4.90 3.80 5.36
CA LYS A 292 4.82 3.73 6.83
C LYS A 292 5.69 2.59 7.32
N GLU A 293 6.63 2.90 8.23
CA GLU A 293 7.31 1.85 8.97
C GLU A 293 6.28 1.07 9.81
N VAL A 294 5.91 -0.11 9.35
CA VAL A 294 5.11 -1.03 10.15
C VAL A 294 6.04 -1.86 11.02
N ILE A 295 5.81 -1.76 12.31
CA ILE A 295 6.58 -2.47 13.32
C ILE A 295 5.91 -3.83 13.57
N VAL A 296 6.51 -4.91 13.04
CA VAL A 296 6.02 -6.28 13.28
C VAL A 296 6.75 -6.87 14.47
N GLU A 297 6.03 -7.12 15.56
CA GLU A 297 6.59 -7.76 16.76
C GLU A 297 6.77 -9.27 16.56
N ARG A 298 7.99 -9.77 16.79
CA ARG A 298 8.32 -11.20 16.75
C ARG A 298 8.50 -11.81 18.15
N THR A 299 7.96 -11.18 19.17
CA THR A 299 8.06 -11.61 20.56
C THR A 299 7.64 -13.07 20.78
N TRP A 300 6.56 -13.50 20.10
CA TRP A 300 6.01 -14.85 20.24
C TRP A 300 6.99 -15.96 19.81
N VAL A 301 7.85 -15.72 18.81
CA VAL A 301 8.84 -16.71 18.31
C VAL A 301 9.86 -17.02 19.41
N TYR A 302 10.39 -15.96 20.05
CA TYR A 302 11.39 -16.11 21.10
C TYR A 302 10.78 -16.66 22.39
N ALA A 303 9.53 -16.31 22.69
CA ALA A 303 8.78 -16.87 23.81
C ALA A 303 8.51 -18.38 23.60
N ALA A 304 8.13 -18.79 22.38
CA ALA A 304 7.92 -20.20 22.05
C ALA A 304 9.23 -21.01 22.14
N LEU A 305 10.36 -20.46 21.68
CA LEU A 305 11.67 -21.09 21.82
C LEU A 305 12.07 -21.25 23.30
N ALA A 306 11.83 -20.22 24.12
CA ALA A 306 12.09 -20.28 25.55
C ALA A 306 11.26 -21.39 26.23
N LEU A 307 9.96 -21.48 25.92
CA LEU A 307 9.07 -22.51 26.44
C LEU A 307 9.46 -23.91 25.98
N ALA A 308 9.84 -24.07 24.71
CA ALA A 308 10.31 -25.36 24.18
C ALA A 308 11.58 -25.84 24.91
N LEU A 309 12.55 -24.91 25.12
CA LEU A 309 13.77 -25.24 25.86
C LEU A 309 13.50 -25.57 27.34
N LEU A 310 12.55 -24.90 27.99
CA LEU A 310 12.10 -25.24 29.34
C LEU A 310 11.48 -26.64 29.40
N ALA A 311 10.62 -26.98 28.43
CA ALA A 311 9.99 -28.30 28.36
C ALA A 311 11.01 -29.42 28.13
N VAL A 312 11.97 -29.19 27.22
CA VAL A 312 13.08 -30.13 26.95
C VAL A 312 13.96 -30.28 28.20
N GLY A 313 14.33 -29.16 28.83
CA GLY A 313 15.12 -29.16 30.08
C GLY A 313 14.43 -29.95 31.21
N TRP A 314 13.11 -29.75 31.33
CA TRP A 314 12.29 -30.48 32.33
C TRP A 314 12.19 -31.97 32.02
N ALA A 315 11.93 -32.36 30.76
CA ALA A 315 11.89 -33.75 30.35
C ALA A 315 13.23 -34.46 30.56
N LEU A 316 14.34 -33.80 30.22
CA LEU A 316 15.69 -34.28 30.43
C LEU A 316 15.98 -34.43 31.96
N ALA A 317 15.55 -33.47 32.78
CA ALA A 317 15.72 -33.55 34.21
C ALA A 317 14.97 -34.76 34.79
N LEU A 318 13.72 -35.01 34.43
CA LEU A 318 12.92 -36.15 34.83
C LEU A 318 13.55 -37.49 34.38
N TRP A 319 14.03 -37.54 33.15
CA TRP A 319 14.66 -38.76 32.60
C TRP A 319 15.96 -39.08 33.31
N LEU A 320 16.75 -38.07 33.67
CA LEU A 320 18.01 -38.23 34.41
C LEU A 320 17.81 -38.53 35.90
N LEU A 321 16.76 -37.99 36.53
CA LEU A 321 16.45 -38.21 37.94
C LEU A 321 15.76 -39.55 38.19
N ARG A 322 15.03 -40.12 37.23
CA ARG A 322 14.45 -41.49 37.30
C ARG A 322 15.50 -42.61 37.49
N GLY A 323 16.77 -42.30 37.27
CA GLY A 323 17.86 -43.25 37.56
C GLY A 323 18.45 -43.11 38.99
N LEU A 324 17.87 -42.22 39.82
CA LEU A 324 18.33 -41.98 41.19
C LEU A 324 17.27 -42.32 42.28
N LEU A 325 16.09 -42.75 41.86
CA LEU A 325 15.03 -43.39 42.66
C LEU A 325 14.99 -44.90 42.33
#